data_ea2ff786eda34dc4db710741f9248dda
#
_entry.id   ea2ff786eda34dc4db710741f9248dda
#
_cell.length_a   1.000
_cell.length_b   1.000
_cell.length_c   1.000
_cell.angle_alpha   90.00
_cell.angle_beta   90.00
_cell.angle_gamma   90.00
#
_symmetry.space_group_name_H-M   'P 1'
#
loop_
_entity.id
_entity.type
_entity.pdbx_description
1 polymer ?
#
loop_
_entity_poly.entity_id
_entity_poly.type
_entity_poly.pdbx_seq_one_letter_code
_entity_poly.pdbx_strand_id
1 'polypeptide(L)'
;MDTVAILAATLGGGLRHAVDVYRQLRLLGLRIIPGGGVVHGGVYVVGKGTNSVVFKCVPEVGEVVLACKIRRGDSTRPSLIHEAQFLRLANAVGVGPGLYAYSSDVVAYRYVDGVSITQWWKNAKPREKAALITELLSQAYALDKAGISHNELARLERHVLVEGGRPVVIDFESASLGGRRNVTQAVNGLMRLGLRPPVDALRRYKQDPSESNLREIIQMLLAQL
;
A
#
# COMPACT_ATOMS: atom_id res chain seq x y z
N MET A 1 -13.43 -13.60 21.73
CA MET A 1 -14.28 -13.95 20.55
C MET A 1 -13.49 -14.94 19.71
N ASP A 2 -14.13 -16.02 19.26
CA ASP A 2 -13.48 -17.03 18.42
C ASP A 2 -13.05 -16.43 17.09
N THR A 3 -11.82 -16.74 16.63
CA THR A 3 -11.25 -16.21 15.38
C THR A 3 -12.12 -16.56 14.16
N VAL A 4 -12.65 -17.79 14.10
CA VAL A 4 -13.52 -18.21 12.98
C VAL A 4 -14.81 -17.40 12.97
N ALA A 5 -15.39 -17.09 14.14
CA ALA A 5 -16.58 -16.25 14.23
C ALA A 5 -16.30 -14.82 13.73
N ILE A 6 -15.14 -14.24 14.08
CA ILE A 6 -14.71 -12.93 13.57
C ILE A 6 -14.59 -12.95 12.04
N LEU A 7 -13.91 -13.95 11.48
CA LEU A 7 -13.72 -14.08 10.03
C LEU A 7 -15.07 -14.27 9.32
N ALA A 8 -15.96 -15.09 9.85
CA ALA A 8 -17.29 -15.30 9.26
C ALA A 8 -18.14 -14.01 9.24
N ALA A 9 -18.04 -13.21 10.30
CA ALA A 9 -18.76 -11.94 10.38
C ALA A 9 -18.20 -10.83 9.48
N THR A 10 -16.91 -10.90 9.10
CA THR A 10 -16.22 -9.81 8.43
C THR A 10 -15.90 -10.08 6.95
N LEU A 11 -15.65 -11.33 6.57
CA LEU A 11 -15.14 -11.65 5.23
C LEU A 11 -16.23 -11.90 4.18
N GLY A 12 -17.48 -12.20 4.60
CA GLY A 12 -18.46 -12.78 3.67
C GLY A 12 -18.08 -14.21 3.24
N GLY A 13 -18.83 -14.81 2.31
CA GLY A 13 -18.56 -16.19 1.86
C GLY A 13 -18.91 -17.29 2.86
N GLY A 14 -19.47 -16.92 4.00
CA GLY A 14 -19.97 -17.85 5.01
C GLY A 14 -18.88 -18.58 5.82
N LEU A 15 -19.33 -19.56 6.62
CA LEU A 15 -18.48 -20.30 7.57
C LEU A 15 -17.36 -21.10 6.87
N ARG A 16 -17.62 -21.65 5.68
CA ARG A 16 -16.63 -22.43 4.93
C ARG A 16 -15.41 -21.59 4.61
N HIS A 17 -15.62 -20.39 4.04
CA HIS A 17 -14.52 -19.47 3.71
C HIS A 17 -13.76 -19.04 4.98
N ALA A 18 -14.47 -18.73 6.07
CA ALA A 18 -13.85 -18.36 7.33
C ALA A 18 -12.94 -19.47 7.89
N VAL A 19 -13.37 -20.73 7.82
CA VAL A 19 -12.58 -21.90 8.24
C VAL A 19 -11.35 -22.08 7.34
N ASP A 20 -11.49 -21.93 6.03
CA ASP A 20 -10.36 -22.07 5.09
C ASP A 20 -9.32 -20.96 5.31
N VAL A 21 -9.74 -19.72 5.55
CA VAL A 21 -8.85 -18.62 5.93
C VAL A 21 -8.19 -18.88 7.29
N TYR A 22 -8.93 -19.34 8.28
CA TYR A 22 -8.38 -19.68 9.60
C TYR A 22 -7.26 -20.74 9.49
N ARG A 23 -7.47 -21.79 8.67
CA ARG A 23 -6.44 -22.80 8.41
C ARG A 23 -5.18 -22.19 7.78
N GLN A 24 -5.36 -21.28 6.81
CA GLN A 24 -4.23 -20.57 6.19
C GLN A 24 -3.47 -19.72 7.20
N LEU A 25 -4.15 -18.97 8.06
CA LEU A 25 -3.51 -18.19 9.14
C LEU A 25 -2.69 -19.11 10.07
N ARG A 26 -3.25 -20.25 10.47
CA ARG A 26 -2.56 -21.24 11.31
C ARG A 26 -1.31 -21.79 10.63
N LEU A 27 -1.40 -22.16 9.34
CA LEU A 27 -0.25 -22.64 8.56
C LEU A 27 0.85 -21.58 8.40
N LEU A 28 0.49 -20.28 8.35
CA LEU A 28 1.43 -19.16 8.32
C LEU A 28 1.97 -18.79 9.72
N GLY A 29 1.51 -19.46 10.79
CA GLY A 29 1.87 -19.13 12.16
C GLY A 29 1.38 -17.77 12.61
N LEU A 30 0.20 -17.34 12.13
CA LEU A 30 -0.35 -16.01 12.37
C LEU A 30 -1.65 -16.06 13.18
N ARG A 31 -1.82 -15.06 14.04
CA ARG A 31 -3.02 -14.86 14.85
C ARG A 31 -3.52 -13.42 14.66
N ILE A 32 -4.78 -13.25 14.25
CA ILE A 32 -5.40 -11.93 14.19
C ILE A 32 -5.64 -11.40 15.61
N ILE A 33 -5.51 -10.09 15.75
CA ILE A 33 -5.81 -9.36 16.98
C ILE A 33 -6.77 -8.21 16.66
N PRO A 34 -7.73 -7.90 17.59
CA PRO A 34 -8.60 -6.74 17.44
C PRO A 34 -7.78 -5.45 17.35
N GLY A 35 -8.20 -4.52 16.51
CA GLY A 35 -7.59 -3.20 16.45
C GLY A 35 -7.69 -2.55 15.08
N GLY A 36 -7.63 -1.22 15.07
CA GLY A 36 -7.79 -0.38 13.89
C GLY A 36 -8.87 0.68 14.10
N GLY A 37 -9.08 1.52 13.09
CA GLY A 37 -10.02 2.65 13.14
C GLY A 37 -11.37 2.39 12.48
N VAL A 38 -11.60 1.20 11.91
CA VAL A 38 -12.82 0.88 11.16
C VAL A 38 -13.60 -0.22 11.87
N VAL A 39 -14.90 0.01 12.10
CA VAL A 39 -15.81 -1.04 12.61
C VAL A 39 -16.41 -1.79 11.42
N HIS A 40 -16.21 -3.10 11.36
CA HIS A 40 -16.76 -3.97 10.34
C HIS A 40 -17.13 -5.35 10.91
N GLY A 41 -18.37 -5.82 10.66
CA GLY A 41 -18.87 -7.08 11.24
C GLY A 41 -18.84 -7.12 12.77
N GLY A 42 -19.00 -5.96 13.44
CA GLY A 42 -18.98 -5.86 14.90
C GLY A 42 -17.59 -5.90 15.54
N VAL A 43 -16.51 -5.86 14.74
CA VAL A 43 -15.13 -5.83 15.24
C VAL A 43 -14.34 -4.65 14.66
N TYR A 44 -13.30 -4.23 15.39
CA TYR A 44 -12.35 -3.22 14.90
C TYR A 44 -11.32 -3.85 13.96
N VAL A 45 -11.21 -3.28 12.75
CA VAL A 45 -10.25 -3.67 11.71
C VAL A 45 -9.43 -2.47 11.28
N VAL A 46 -8.28 -2.69 10.65
CA VAL A 46 -7.41 -1.63 10.10
C VAL A 46 -8.08 -0.96 8.91
N GLY A 47 -8.70 -1.76 8.03
CA GLY A 47 -9.38 -1.25 6.85
C GLY A 47 -10.25 -2.30 6.18
N LYS A 48 -11.21 -1.81 5.37
CA LYS A 48 -12.09 -2.64 4.54
C LYS A 48 -12.08 -2.12 3.12
N GLY A 49 -11.71 -2.99 2.18
CA GLY A 49 -11.81 -2.76 0.74
C GLY A 49 -12.94 -3.55 0.10
N THR A 50 -13.02 -3.46 -1.23
CA THR A 50 -13.97 -4.24 -2.05
C THR A 50 -13.62 -5.74 -1.99
N ASN A 51 -12.34 -6.08 -2.12
CA ASN A 51 -11.86 -7.45 -2.26
C ASN A 51 -11.31 -8.05 -0.97
N SER A 52 -11.02 -7.25 0.05
CA SER A 52 -10.31 -7.69 1.25
C SER A 52 -10.67 -6.88 2.49
N VAL A 53 -10.37 -7.46 3.65
CA VAL A 53 -10.36 -6.80 4.95
C VAL A 53 -8.95 -6.87 5.52
N VAL A 54 -8.46 -5.77 6.11
CA VAL A 54 -7.14 -5.72 6.72
C VAL A 54 -7.30 -5.75 8.24
N PHE A 55 -6.70 -6.74 8.87
CA PHE A 55 -6.62 -6.90 10.32
C PHE A 55 -5.22 -6.59 10.83
N LYS A 56 -5.10 -6.25 12.11
CA LYS A 56 -3.83 -6.45 12.81
C LYS A 56 -3.64 -7.93 13.10
N CYS A 57 -2.42 -8.42 12.99
CA CYS A 57 -2.06 -9.76 13.38
C CYS A 57 -0.67 -9.79 13.99
N VAL A 58 -0.37 -10.89 14.67
CA VAL A 58 0.95 -11.17 15.25
C VAL A 58 1.36 -12.59 14.91
N PRO A 59 2.66 -12.88 14.75
CA PRO A 59 3.13 -14.25 14.70
C PRO A 59 2.77 -15.02 15.96
N GLU A 60 2.64 -16.34 15.89
CA GLU A 60 2.43 -17.19 17.09
C GLU A 60 3.66 -17.14 18.02
N VAL A 61 4.84 -16.93 17.44
CA VAL A 61 6.09 -16.72 18.17
C VAL A 61 6.61 -15.32 17.85
N GLY A 62 6.71 -14.48 18.88
CA GLY A 62 7.10 -13.07 18.77
C GLY A 62 5.94 -12.10 18.96
N GLU A 63 6.24 -10.80 18.99
CA GLU A 63 5.28 -9.73 19.32
C GLU A 63 5.17 -8.67 18.23
N VAL A 64 5.82 -8.88 17.08
CA VAL A 64 5.77 -7.89 15.99
C VAL A 64 4.36 -7.76 15.45
N VAL A 65 3.85 -6.52 15.43
CA VAL A 65 2.53 -6.24 14.84
C VAL A 65 2.65 -6.18 13.32
N LEU A 66 1.83 -6.98 12.64
CA LEU A 66 1.70 -7.05 11.20
C LEU A 66 0.31 -6.58 10.76
N ALA A 67 0.19 -6.20 9.50
CA ALA A 67 -1.09 -6.10 8.80
C ALA A 67 -1.34 -7.39 8.04
N CYS A 68 -2.50 -8.02 8.29
CA CYS A 68 -2.97 -9.17 7.53
C CYS A 68 -4.12 -8.73 6.62
N LYS A 69 -3.83 -8.57 5.33
CA LYS A 69 -4.85 -8.38 4.29
C LYS A 69 -5.44 -9.75 3.96
N ILE A 70 -6.74 -9.89 4.15
CA ILE A 70 -7.45 -11.17 4.01
C ILE A 70 -8.53 -11.00 2.95
N ARG A 71 -8.54 -11.90 1.96
CA ARG A 71 -9.50 -11.90 0.86
C ARG A 71 -10.92 -12.15 1.38
N ARG A 72 -11.87 -11.39 0.89
CA ARG A 72 -13.29 -11.61 1.14
C ARG A 72 -13.81 -12.80 0.32
N GLY A 73 -14.78 -13.51 0.86
CA GLY A 73 -15.40 -14.63 0.17
C GLY A 73 -16.26 -14.22 -1.02
N ASP A 74 -16.71 -12.95 -1.07
CA ASP A 74 -17.44 -12.33 -2.18
C ASP A 74 -16.53 -11.51 -3.12
N SER A 75 -15.21 -11.67 -2.99
CA SER A 75 -14.23 -11.00 -3.85
C SER A 75 -14.29 -11.52 -5.28
N THR A 76 -14.19 -10.62 -6.25
CA THR A 76 -14.01 -10.97 -7.68
C THR A 76 -12.61 -11.47 -8.01
N ARG A 77 -11.64 -11.28 -7.11
CA ARG A 77 -10.27 -11.79 -7.30
C ARG A 77 -10.17 -13.22 -6.79
N PRO A 78 -9.53 -14.13 -7.54
CA PRO A 78 -9.42 -15.54 -7.14
C PRO A 78 -8.45 -15.74 -5.97
N SER A 79 -7.43 -14.88 -5.82
CA SER A 79 -6.44 -14.96 -4.76
C SER A 79 -5.73 -13.63 -4.53
N LEU A 80 -4.94 -13.53 -3.44
CA LEU A 80 -4.03 -12.43 -3.14
C LEU A 80 -2.56 -12.73 -3.52
N ILE A 81 -2.28 -13.86 -4.15
CA ILE A 81 -0.90 -14.26 -4.54
C ILE A 81 -0.26 -13.22 -5.45
N HIS A 82 -1.01 -12.68 -6.41
CA HIS A 82 -0.55 -11.63 -7.31
C HIS A 82 -0.02 -10.40 -6.53
N GLU A 83 -0.81 -9.90 -5.59
CA GLU A 83 -0.42 -8.77 -4.74
C GLU A 83 0.84 -9.06 -3.93
N ALA A 84 0.92 -10.25 -3.30
CA ALA A 84 2.08 -10.66 -2.53
C ALA A 84 3.35 -10.74 -3.39
N GLN A 85 3.25 -11.26 -4.61
CA GLN A 85 4.37 -11.34 -5.55
C GLN A 85 4.88 -9.95 -5.95
N PHE A 86 3.96 -9.02 -6.26
CA PHE A 86 4.34 -7.64 -6.61
C PHE A 86 4.88 -6.85 -5.41
N LEU A 87 4.32 -7.05 -4.21
CA LEU A 87 4.89 -6.48 -3.00
C LEU A 87 6.32 -6.99 -2.75
N ARG A 88 6.57 -8.28 -2.96
CA ARG A 88 7.93 -8.86 -2.84
C ARG A 88 8.89 -8.22 -3.85
N LEU A 89 8.48 -8.03 -5.09
CA LEU A 89 9.30 -7.37 -6.12
C LEU A 89 9.56 -5.90 -5.76
N ALA A 90 8.55 -5.19 -5.26
CA ALA A 90 8.68 -3.81 -4.78
C ALA A 90 9.63 -3.71 -3.57
N ASN A 91 9.55 -4.67 -2.64
CA ASN A 91 10.47 -4.74 -1.50
C ASN A 91 11.93 -4.93 -1.92
N ALA A 92 12.20 -5.66 -3.01
CA ALA A 92 13.55 -5.83 -3.55
C ALA A 92 14.19 -4.50 -4.00
N VAL A 93 13.38 -3.48 -4.28
CA VAL A 93 13.83 -2.12 -4.63
C VAL A 93 13.51 -1.09 -3.53
N GLY A 94 13.25 -1.54 -2.31
CA GLY A 94 13.05 -0.69 -1.13
C GLY A 94 11.69 0.01 -1.07
N VAL A 95 10.68 -0.48 -1.78
CA VAL A 95 9.34 0.14 -1.82
C VAL A 95 8.29 -0.75 -1.17
N GLY A 96 7.36 -0.13 -0.44
CA GLY A 96 6.26 -0.79 0.26
C GLY A 96 6.62 -1.32 1.64
N PRO A 97 5.62 -1.80 2.40
CA PRO A 97 5.85 -2.44 3.69
C PRO A 97 6.50 -3.83 3.48
N GLY A 98 7.43 -4.21 4.34
CA GLY A 98 8.10 -5.51 4.24
C GLY A 98 7.11 -6.66 4.27
N LEU A 99 7.10 -7.49 3.23
CA LEU A 99 6.29 -8.72 3.15
C LEU A 99 6.80 -9.72 4.20
N TYR A 100 5.90 -10.27 5.00
CA TYR A 100 6.22 -11.28 6.00
C TYR A 100 5.90 -12.70 5.51
N ALA A 101 4.66 -12.95 5.15
CA ALA A 101 4.19 -14.25 4.67
C ALA A 101 2.93 -14.09 3.80
N TYR A 102 2.60 -15.09 3.01
CA TYR A 102 1.36 -15.07 2.23
C TYR A 102 0.85 -16.48 1.88
N SER A 103 -0.42 -16.55 1.56
CA SER A 103 -1.12 -17.70 1.01
C SER A 103 -2.11 -17.24 -0.07
N SER A 104 -3.05 -18.10 -0.50
CA SER A 104 -4.04 -17.69 -1.50
C SER A 104 -4.97 -16.57 -1.02
N ASP A 105 -5.34 -16.59 0.26
CA ASP A 105 -6.31 -15.66 0.83
C ASP A 105 -5.74 -14.69 1.86
N VAL A 106 -4.46 -14.79 2.19
CA VAL A 106 -3.80 -13.99 3.23
C VAL A 106 -2.50 -13.41 2.72
N VAL A 107 -2.30 -12.10 2.91
CA VAL A 107 -1.00 -11.43 2.75
C VAL A 107 -0.68 -10.70 4.05
N ALA A 108 0.40 -11.10 4.71
CA ALA A 108 0.90 -10.48 5.92
C ALA A 108 2.15 -9.66 5.62
N TYR A 109 2.16 -8.42 6.07
CA TYR A 109 3.27 -7.48 5.89
C TYR A 109 3.42 -6.58 7.12
N ARG A 110 4.54 -5.89 7.23
CA ARG A 110 4.79 -4.94 8.30
C ARG A 110 3.60 -3.98 8.46
N TYR A 111 3.06 -3.88 9.66
CA TYR A 111 2.03 -2.88 9.94
C TYR A 111 2.61 -1.48 9.79
N VAL A 112 1.93 -0.61 9.06
CA VAL A 112 2.28 0.80 8.88
C VAL A 112 1.41 1.61 9.83
N ASP A 113 2.03 2.14 10.88
CA ASP A 113 1.36 3.02 11.85
C ASP A 113 1.37 4.47 11.34
N GLY A 114 0.63 4.70 10.28
CA GLY A 114 0.59 5.97 9.56
C GLY A 114 -0.83 6.42 9.24
N VAL A 115 -0.92 7.65 8.78
CA VAL A 115 -2.16 8.26 8.29
C VAL A 115 -2.12 8.42 6.77
N SER A 116 -3.27 8.61 6.11
CA SER A 116 -3.28 8.88 4.67
C SER A 116 -2.48 10.16 4.35
N ILE A 117 -1.82 10.18 3.19
CA ILE A 117 -1.05 11.35 2.74
C ILE A 117 -1.91 12.63 2.74
N THR A 118 -3.20 12.53 2.41
CA THR A 118 -4.13 13.67 2.40
C THR A 118 -4.36 14.23 3.80
N GLN A 119 -4.48 13.37 4.80
CA GLN A 119 -4.65 13.78 6.19
C GLN A 119 -3.37 14.44 6.71
N TRP A 120 -2.21 13.82 6.46
CA TRP A 120 -0.92 14.32 6.88
C TRP A 120 -0.58 15.68 6.22
N TRP A 121 -0.87 15.82 4.91
CA TRP A 121 -0.55 17.00 4.11
C TRP A 121 -1.16 18.31 4.63
N LYS A 122 -2.34 18.22 5.24
CA LYS A 122 -3.08 19.39 5.76
C LYS A 122 -2.30 20.15 6.84
N ASN A 123 -1.54 19.42 7.66
CA ASN A 123 -0.84 19.97 8.83
C ASN A 123 0.69 20.03 8.66
N ALA A 124 1.22 19.47 7.57
CA ALA A 124 2.66 19.38 7.33
C ALA A 124 3.25 20.74 6.92
N LYS A 125 4.44 21.04 7.42
CA LYS A 125 5.20 22.26 7.07
C LYS A 125 5.82 22.13 5.67
N PRO A 126 6.16 23.23 4.97
CA PRO A 126 6.80 23.19 3.65
C PRO A 126 8.01 22.27 3.58
N ARG A 127 8.91 22.33 4.57
CA ARG A 127 10.10 21.48 4.63
C ARG A 127 9.76 19.98 4.72
N GLU A 128 8.72 19.62 5.47
CA GLU A 128 8.27 18.23 5.61
C GLU A 128 7.63 17.74 4.31
N LYS A 129 6.82 18.59 3.67
CA LYS A 129 6.24 18.32 2.34
C LYS A 129 7.33 18.10 1.28
N ALA A 130 8.39 18.94 1.30
CA ALA A 130 9.53 18.80 0.40
C ALA A 130 10.23 17.44 0.57
N ALA A 131 10.50 17.03 1.81
CA ALA A 131 11.11 15.74 2.10
C ALA A 131 10.23 14.58 1.62
N LEU A 132 8.92 14.64 1.91
CA LEU A 132 7.96 13.62 1.48
C LEU A 132 7.84 13.52 -0.04
N ILE A 133 7.77 14.63 -0.78
CA ILE A 133 7.73 14.64 -2.25
C ILE A 133 8.98 13.97 -2.80
N THR A 134 10.16 14.34 -2.30
CA THR A 134 11.44 13.80 -2.76
C THR A 134 11.47 12.28 -2.55
N GLU A 135 11.11 11.80 -1.37
CA GLU A 135 11.12 10.36 -1.07
C GLU A 135 10.05 9.59 -1.86
N LEU A 136 8.82 10.12 -1.98
CA LEU A 136 7.75 9.50 -2.75
C LEU A 136 8.13 9.34 -4.23
N LEU A 137 8.69 10.38 -4.85
CA LEU A 137 9.10 10.33 -6.25
C LEU A 137 10.34 9.45 -6.45
N SER A 138 11.22 9.35 -5.46
CA SER A 138 12.33 8.40 -5.48
C SER A 138 11.85 6.95 -5.43
N GLN A 139 10.86 6.63 -4.59
CA GLN A 139 10.21 5.31 -4.55
C GLN A 139 9.51 5.00 -5.87
N ALA A 140 8.77 5.96 -6.43
CA ALA A 140 8.10 5.80 -7.73
C ALA A 140 9.12 5.57 -8.86
N TYR A 141 10.26 6.24 -8.83
CA TYR A 141 11.36 6.04 -9.78
C TYR A 141 12.02 4.67 -9.63
N ALA A 142 12.22 4.20 -8.40
CA ALA A 142 12.76 2.85 -8.15
C ALA A 142 11.86 1.76 -8.77
N LEU A 143 10.53 1.90 -8.66
CA LEU A 143 9.58 1.03 -9.34
C LEU A 143 9.69 1.15 -10.87
N ASP A 144 9.78 2.37 -11.41
CA ASP A 144 9.94 2.59 -12.86
C ASP A 144 11.24 1.95 -13.40
N LYS A 145 12.34 2.05 -12.66
CA LYS A 145 13.63 1.41 -13.01
C LYS A 145 13.55 -0.11 -12.98
N ALA A 146 12.78 -0.67 -12.05
CA ALA A 146 12.55 -2.11 -11.94
C ALA A 146 11.53 -2.65 -12.96
N GLY A 147 10.90 -1.77 -13.76
CA GLY A 147 9.84 -2.16 -14.69
C GLY A 147 8.55 -2.61 -14.00
N ILE A 148 8.32 -2.18 -12.76
CA ILE A 148 7.11 -2.48 -11.97
C ILE A 148 6.17 -1.29 -12.07
N SER A 149 4.95 -1.48 -12.55
CA SER A 149 3.89 -0.47 -12.50
C SER A 149 2.94 -0.77 -11.37
N HIS A 150 2.78 0.16 -10.45
CA HIS A 150 1.77 0.08 -9.38
C HIS A 150 0.34 0.24 -9.95
N ASN A 151 0.21 1.04 -11.00
CA ASN A 151 -1.00 1.38 -11.75
C ASN A 151 -2.03 2.28 -11.03
N GLU A 152 -1.90 2.52 -9.74
CA GLU A 152 -2.88 3.32 -8.97
C GLU A 152 -2.27 4.50 -8.20
N LEU A 153 -0.99 4.84 -8.38
CA LEU A 153 -0.34 5.94 -7.68
C LEU A 153 -0.91 7.34 -7.98
N ALA A 154 -1.78 7.47 -8.98
CA ALA A 154 -2.56 8.70 -9.16
C ALA A 154 -3.59 8.95 -8.04
N ARG A 155 -3.88 7.93 -7.22
CA ARG A 155 -4.78 8.00 -6.06
C ARG A 155 -3.98 7.90 -4.76
N LEU A 156 -3.06 8.84 -4.54
CA LEU A 156 -2.18 8.84 -3.37
C LEU A 156 -2.94 8.70 -2.05
N GLU A 157 -4.14 9.28 -1.97
CA GLU A 157 -5.01 9.22 -0.78
C GLU A 157 -5.37 7.80 -0.34
N ARG A 158 -5.29 6.82 -1.26
CA ARG A 158 -5.59 5.41 -1.02
C ARG A 158 -4.35 4.53 -0.92
N HIS A 159 -3.29 4.93 -1.62
CA HIS A 159 -2.13 4.06 -1.86
C HIS A 159 -0.84 4.57 -1.20
N VAL A 160 -0.91 5.69 -0.45
CA VAL A 160 0.24 6.21 0.30
C VAL A 160 -0.16 6.53 1.73
N LEU A 161 0.44 5.83 2.67
CA LEU A 161 0.41 6.19 4.08
C LEU A 161 1.67 6.99 4.43
N VAL A 162 1.57 7.85 5.44
CA VAL A 162 2.71 8.60 5.97
C VAL A 162 2.95 8.19 7.41
N GLU A 163 4.10 7.56 7.66
CA GLU A 163 4.54 7.08 8.95
C GLU A 163 5.83 7.81 9.34
N GLY A 164 5.83 8.50 10.46
CA GLY A 164 6.99 9.30 10.89
C GLY A 164 7.47 10.34 9.88
N GLY A 165 6.56 10.89 9.06
CA GLY A 165 6.87 11.86 8.00
C GLY A 165 7.36 11.23 6.69
N ARG A 166 7.45 9.90 6.58
CA ARG A 166 7.94 9.16 5.40
C ARG A 166 6.78 8.51 4.65
N PRO A 167 6.74 8.57 3.31
CA PRO A 167 5.71 7.91 2.52
C PRO A 167 5.96 6.41 2.46
N VAL A 168 4.90 5.63 2.60
CA VAL A 168 4.89 4.18 2.40
C VAL A 168 3.83 3.86 1.35
N VAL A 169 4.27 3.37 0.18
CA VAL A 169 3.38 2.92 -0.89
C VAL A 169 2.79 1.57 -0.51
N ILE A 170 1.47 1.43 -0.59
CA ILE A 170 0.73 0.23 -0.20
C ILE A 170 -0.20 -0.24 -1.32
N ASP A 171 -0.68 -1.48 -1.23
CA ASP A 171 -1.73 -2.05 -2.11
C ASP A 171 -1.28 -2.27 -3.56
N PHE A 172 -0.50 -3.33 -3.77
CA PHE A 172 0.02 -3.75 -5.08
C PHE A 172 -0.92 -4.66 -5.87
N GLU A 173 -2.22 -4.69 -5.53
CA GLU A 173 -3.18 -5.63 -6.16
C GLU A 173 -3.39 -5.40 -7.66
N SER A 174 -3.19 -4.18 -8.14
CA SER A 174 -3.31 -3.81 -9.57
C SER A 174 -1.96 -3.73 -10.27
N ALA A 175 -0.86 -4.07 -9.60
CA ALA A 175 0.48 -3.93 -10.15
C ALA A 175 0.74 -4.86 -11.35
N SER A 176 1.63 -4.45 -12.24
CA SER A 176 2.02 -5.21 -13.44
C SER A 176 3.48 -4.97 -13.82
N LEU A 177 4.04 -5.84 -14.64
CA LEU A 177 5.37 -5.64 -15.24
C LEU A 177 5.29 -4.84 -16.55
N GLY A 178 6.41 -4.25 -16.95
CA GLY A 178 6.62 -3.61 -18.27
C GLY A 178 6.22 -2.14 -18.35
N GLY A 179 5.72 -1.52 -17.28
CA GLY A 179 5.37 -0.10 -17.28
C GLY A 179 6.41 0.78 -16.56
N ARG A 180 6.46 2.07 -16.93
CA ARG A 180 7.29 3.11 -16.29
C ARG A 180 6.47 4.38 -16.10
N ARG A 181 5.38 4.27 -15.31
CA ARG A 181 4.40 5.37 -15.17
C ARG A 181 4.25 5.85 -13.72
N ASN A 182 5.01 5.27 -12.79
CA ASN A 182 4.80 5.55 -11.35
C ASN A 182 5.11 7.00 -11.00
N VAL A 183 6.22 7.56 -11.50
CA VAL A 183 6.56 8.98 -11.30
C VAL A 183 5.46 9.88 -11.85
N THR A 184 4.99 9.63 -13.07
CA THR A 184 3.92 10.44 -13.68
C THR A 184 2.61 10.31 -12.90
N GLN A 185 2.26 9.12 -12.44
CA GLN A 185 1.05 8.89 -11.64
C GLN A 185 1.17 9.56 -10.27
N ALA A 186 2.32 9.46 -9.59
CA ALA A 186 2.56 10.13 -8.31
C ALA A 186 2.43 11.65 -8.43
N VAL A 187 3.00 12.25 -9.48
CA VAL A 187 2.84 13.69 -9.75
C VAL A 187 1.37 14.05 -9.98
N ASN A 188 0.61 13.24 -10.74
CA ASN A 188 -0.82 13.45 -10.92
C ASN A 188 -1.60 13.34 -9.59
N GLY A 189 -1.17 12.48 -8.69
CA GLY A 189 -1.70 12.40 -7.34
C GLY A 189 -1.39 13.65 -6.51
N LEU A 190 -0.17 14.20 -6.62
CA LEU A 190 0.25 15.43 -5.95
C LEU A 190 -0.54 16.67 -6.41
N MET A 191 -1.05 16.68 -7.65
CA MET A 191 -1.96 17.75 -8.11
C MET A 191 -3.21 17.87 -7.24
N ARG A 192 -3.74 16.75 -6.75
CA ARG A 192 -4.90 16.75 -5.84
C ARG A 192 -4.58 17.33 -4.46
N LEU A 193 -3.29 17.49 -4.15
CA LEU A 193 -2.79 18.14 -2.94
C LEU A 193 -2.44 19.62 -3.17
N GLY A 194 -2.75 20.16 -4.36
CA GLY A 194 -2.61 21.57 -4.71
C GLY A 194 -1.35 21.94 -5.49
N LEU A 195 -0.50 20.96 -5.87
CA LEU A 195 0.68 21.23 -6.68
C LEU A 195 0.35 21.27 -8.18
N ARG A 196 1.08 22.10 -8.94
CA ARG A 196 0.96 22.16 -10.40
C ARG A 196 1.94 21.19 -11.06
N PRO A 197 1.50 20.38 -12.06
CA PRO A 197 2.39 19.44 -12.71
C PRO A 197 3.41 20.15 -13.60
N PRO A 198 4.69 19.81 -13.54
CA PRO A 198 5.71 20.31 -14.46
C PRO A 198 5.60 19.56 -15.81
N VAL A 199 4.65 19.96 -16.65
CA VAL A 199 4.23 19.20 -17.86
C VAL A 199 5.39 18.87 -18.80
N ASP A 200 6.27 19.83 -19.08
CA ASP A 200 7.37 19.62 -20.01
C ASP A 200 8.48 18.71 -19.43
N ALA A 201 8.77 18.84 -18.12
CA ALA A 201 9.66 17.92 -17.44
C ALA A 201 9.09 16.49 -17.41
N LEU A 202 7.78 16.33 -17.19
CA LEU A 202 7.12 15.03 -17.29
C LEU A 202 7.15 14.43 -18.69
N ARG A 203 7.06 15.25 -19.75
CA ARG A 203 7.20 14.79 -21.15
C ARG A 203 8.63 14.28 -21.41
N ARG A 204 9.65 15.00 -20.95
CA ARG A 204 11.04 14.55 -21.04
C ARG A 204 11.25 13.25 -20.28
N TYR A 205 10.75 13.15 -19.04
CA TYR A 205 10.86 11.93 -18.23
C TYR A 205 10.19 10.72 -18.91
N LYS A 206 9.06 10.89 -19.57
CA LYS A 206 8.40 9.80 -20.31
C LYS A 206 9.25 9.27 -21.48
N GLN A 207 10.00 10.14 -22.14
CA GLN A 207 10.90 9.77 -23.24
C GLN A 207 12.19 9.15 -22.72
N ASP A 208 12.76 9.74 -21.65
CA ASP A 208 13.97 9.30 -20.99
C ASP A 208 13.77 9.29 -19.46
N PRO A 209 13.41 8.14 -18.86
CA PRO A 209 13.22 8.02 -17.41
C PRO A 209 14.57 7.94 -16.70
N SER A 210 15.35 9.03 -16.80
CA SER A 210 16.64 9.22 -16.15
C SER A 210 16.50 9.91 -14.78
N GLU A 211 17.54 9.75 -13.95
CA GLU A 211 17.63 10.43 -12.65
C GLU A 211 17.68 11.95 -12.81
N SER A 212 18.31 12.44 -13.90
CA SER A 212 18.38 13.88 -14.20
C SER A 212 16.99 14.47 -14.41
N ASN A 213 16.16 13.82 -15.24
CA ASN A 213 14.78 14.24 -15.49
C ASN A 213 13.89 14.11 -14.23
N LEU A 214 14.15 13.11 -13.38
CA LEU A 214 13.48 13.02 -12.08
C LEU A 214 13.83 14.21 -11.18
N ARG A 215 15.11 14.55 -11.06
CA ARG A 215 15.57 15.69 -10.24
C ARG A 215 14.94 17.01 -10.69
N GLU A 216 14.82 17.23 -11.99
CA GLU A 216 14.16 18.41 -12.54
C GLU A 216 12.68 18.46 -12.11
N ILE A 217 11.94 17.36 -12.21
CA ILE A 217 10.55 17.28 -11.74
C ILE A 217 10.46 17.63 -10.25
N ILE A 218 11.33 17.04 -9.41
CA ILE A 218 11.36 17.30 -7.98
C ILE A 218 11.61 18.78 -7.73
N GLN A 219 12.65 19.39 -8.32
CA GLN A 219 12.98 20.80 -8.13
C GLN A 219 11.80 21.72 -8.47
N MET A 220 11.12 21.47 -9.61
CA MET A 220 9.96 22.26 -10.03
C MET A 220 8.75 22.12 -9.11
N LEU A 221 8.58 20.97 -8.46
CA LEU A 221 7.53 20.77 -7.45
C LEU A 221 7.89 21.45 -6.12
N LEU A 222 9.13 21.35 -5.69
CA LEU A 222 9.60 21.96 -4.44
C LEU A 222 9.57 23.49 -4.49
N ALA A 223 9.78 24.11 -5.66
CA ALA A 223 9.69 25.55 -5.85
C ALA A 223 8.26 26.11 -5.63
N GLN A 224 7.24 25.24 -5.44
CA GLN A 224 5.86 25.65 -5.21
C GLN A 224 5.46 25.62 -3.72
N LEU A 225 6.33 25.14 -2.83
CA LEU A 225 6.09 25.05 -1.39
C LEU A 225 6.53 26.32 -0.64
#